data_8be741ccdabc2bcd893b83fd330890e0
#
_entry.id   8be741ccdabc2bcd893b83fd330890e0
#
_cell.length_a   1.000
_cell.length_b   1.000
_cell.length_c   1.000
_cell.angle_alpha   90.00
_cell.angle_beta   90.00
_cell.angle_gamma   90.00
#
_symmetry.space_group_name_H-M   'P 1'
#
loop_
_entity.id
_entity.type
_entity.pdbx_description
1 polymer ?
#
loop_
_entity_poly.entity_id
_entity_poly.type
_entity_poly.pdbx_seq_one_letter_code
_entity_poly.pdbx_strand_id
1 'polypeptide(L)'
;ILFKYLKAHPEIKKIWTLHDCWAFTGHCAYYTYAKCDKWQTCCNGYCPNKKEYPKTIFSKIESNFNRKRKIFCGVENMILITPSKWLKNEVNHSFLRNYEVMVINNGVDTKVFKSTPSNIKQKYNIEEKKVILGVASVWDKRKGLDTFIDLSKNLSSDYKIVLIGLSN
;
A
#
# COMPACT_ATOMS: atom_id res chain seq x y z
N ILE A 1 -21.83 -11.97 3.32
CA ILE A 1 -23.02 -11.38 3.94
C ILE A 1 -23.11 -9.89 3.61
N LEU A 2 -22.13 -9.04 4.00
CA LEU A 2 -22.20 -7.58 3.83
C LEU A 2 -22.54 -7.13 2.39
N PHE A 3 -21.77 -7.49 1.39
CA PHE A 3 -21.99 -7.06 0.00
C PHE A 3 -23.31 -7.57 -0.59
N LYS A 4 -23.83 -8.70 -0.10
CA LYS A 4 -25.15 -9.17 -0.47
C LYS A 4 -26.24 -8.23 0.06
N TYR A 5 -26.09 -7.77 1.30
CA TYR A 5 -26.95 -6.76 1.90
C TYR A 5 -26.87 -5.43 1.16
N LEU A 6 -25.64 -4.92 0.90
CA LEU A 6 -25.45 -3.67 0.17
C LEU A 6 -26.08 -3.67 -1.23
N LYS A 7 -26.08 -4.80 -1.92
CA LYS A 7 -26.75 -4.96 -3.23
C LYS A 7 -28.27 -4.98 -3.13
N ALA A 8 -28.81 -5.46 -2.01
CA ALA A 8 -30.24 -5.49 -1.79
C ALA A 8 -30.81 -4.11 -1.34
N HIS A 9 -29.94 -3.15 -1.03
CA HIS A 9 -30.31 -1.81 -0.57
C HIS A 9 -29.70 -0.72 -1.45
N PRO A 10 -30.18 -0.54 -2.70
CA PRO A 10 -29.65 0.47 -3.62
C PRO A 10 -29.89 1.91 -3.12
N GLU A 11 -30.89 2.14 -2.30
CA GLU A 11 -31.26 3.45 -1.71
C GLU A 11 -30.18 3.99 -0.75
N ILE A 12 -29.36 3.14 -0.17
CA ILE A 12 -28.32 3.55 0.78
C ILE A 12 -27.10 4.06 -0.01
N LYS A 13 -26.57 5.24 0.32
CA LYS A 13 -25.25 5.70 -0.14
C LYS A 13 -24.16 4.90 0.55
N LYS A 14 -23.22 4.39 -0.24
CA LYS A 14 -22.10 3.59 0.25
C LYS A 14 -20.79 4.27 -0.10
N ILE A 15 -19.90 4.33 0.87
CA ILE A 15 -18.53 4.80 0.69
C ILE A 15 -17.60 3.67 1.10
N TRP A 16 -16.68 3.30 0.22
CA TRP A 16 -15.69 2.27 0.51
C TRP A 16 -14.28 2.81 0.29
N THR A 17 -13.53 2.99 1.36
CA THR A 17 -12.15 3.46 1.31
C THR A 17 -11.19 2.29 1.11
N LEU A 18 -10.34 2.39 0.09
CA LEU A 18 -9.28 1.44 -0.22
C LEU A 18 -7.94 2.02 0.20
N HIS A 19 -7.14 1.26 0.97
CA HIS A 19 -5.80 1.65 1.38
C HIS A 19 -4.68 0.85 0.69
N ASP A 20 -5.03 -0.23 0.01
CA ASP A 20 -4.14 -1.08 -0.75
C ASP A 20 -4.86 -1.73 -1.94
N CYS A 21 -4.18 -2.64 -2.62
CA CYS A 21 -4.67 -3.29 -3.82
C CYS A 21 -5.42 -4.61 -3.56
N TRP A 22 -5.54 -5.05 -2.32
CA TRP A 22 -6.12 -6.35 -1.99
C TRP A 22 -7.55 -6.53 -2.53
N ALA A 23 -8.34 -5.47 -2.52
CA ALA A 23 -9.75 -5.53 -2.94
C ALA A 23 -9.94 -6.04 -4.37
N PHE A 24 -9.03 -5.69 -5.29
CA PHE A 24 -9.13 -6.00 -6.71
C PHE A 24 -8.07 -6.98 -7.23
N THR A 25 -7.26 -7.56 -6.36
CA THR A 25 -6.31 -8.64 -6.69
C THR A 25 -6.82 -10.00 -6.22
N GLY A 26 -6.22 -11.09 -6.71
CA GLY A 26 -6.55 -12.42 -6.22
C GLY A 26 -6.04 -12.72 -4.82
N HIS A 27 -4.97 -12.04 -4.39
CA HIS A 27 -4.28 -12.34 -3.14
C HIS A 27 -3.56 -11.14 -2.53
N CYS A 28 -2.67 -10.49 -3.30
CA CYS A 28 -1.70 -9.55 -2.77
C CYS A 28 -2.30 -8.17 -2.49
N ALA A 29 -1.86 -7.55 -1.40
CA ALA A 29 -2.09 -6.14 -1.10
C ALA A 29 -1.14 -5.22 -1.89
N TYR A 30 0.04 -5.74 -2.26
CA TYR A 30 1.10 -5.02 -2.98
C TYR A 30 1.67 -5.90 -4.08
N TYR A 31 1.67 -5.45 -5.31
CA TYR A 31 2.17 -6.20 -6.47
C TYR A 31 3.26 -5.48 -7.25
N THR A 32 3.48 -4.20 -6.98
CA THR A 32 4.45 -3.36 -7.70
C THR A 32 5.87 -3.88 -7.54
N TYR A 33 6.26 -4.35 -6.36
CA TYR A 33 7.56 -4.93 -6.10
C TYR A 33 7.85 -6.16 -6.99
N ALA A 34 6.84 -7.02 -7.19
CA ALA A 34 6.94 -8.19 -8.06
C ALA A 34 6.67 -7.89 -9.55
N LYS A 35 6.39 -6.62 -9.90
CA LYS A 35 6.04 -6.18 -11.26
C LYS A 35 4.96 -7.05 -11.89
N CYS A 36 3.92 -7.40 -11.11
CA CYS A 36 2.84 -8.28 -11.54
C CYS A 36 1.66 -7.44 -12.06
N ASP A 37 1.20 -7.74 -13.27
CA ASP A 37 0.08 -7.09 -13.95
C ASP A 37 -1.17 -7.99 -14.10
N LYS A 38 -1.09 -9.26 -13.70
CA LYS A 38 -2.16 -10.27 -13.85
C LYS A 38 -3.51 -9.85 -13.24
N TRP A 39 -3.49 -8.99 -12.24
CA TRP A 39 -4.68 -8.48 -11.57
C TRP A 39 -5.59 -7.63 -12.48
N GLN A 40 -5.08 -7.11 -13.58
CA GLN A 40 -5.87 -6.32 -14.53
C GLN A 40 -6.88 -7.17 -15.28
N THR A 41 -6.56 -8.41 -15.57
CA THR A 41 -7.40 -9.33 -16.35
C THR A 41 -7.87 -10.52 -15.55
N CYS A 42 -6.95 -11.30 -15.03
CA CYS A 42 -7.22 -12.53 -14.27
C CYS A 42 -5.98 -12.92 -13.47
N CYS A 43 -6.10 -13.07 -12.17
CA CYS A 43 -5.03 -13.60 -11.33
C CYS A 43 -4.92 -15.11 -11.44
N ASN A 44 -4.50 -15.64 -12.57
CA ASN A 44 -4.37 -17.08 -12.81
C ASN A 44 -2.92 -17.59 -12.78
N GLY A 45 -2.76 -18.91 -12.67
CA GLY A 45 -1.48 -19.59 -12.71
C GLY A 45 -0.54 -19.23 -11.54
N TYR A 46 0.76 -19.13 -11.83
CA TYR A 46 1.78 -18.82 -10.82
C TYR A 46 1.65 -17.38 -10.31
N CYS A 47 1.67 -17.22 -8.99
CA CYS A 47 1.69 -15.91 -8.33
C CYS A 47 3.08 -15.61 -7.75
N PRO A 48 3.79 -14.57 -8.23
CA PRO A 48 5.09 -14.20 -7.70
C PRO A 48 5.02 -13.72 -6.24
N ASN A 49 3.86 -13.20 -5.82
CA ASN A 49 3.63 -12.68 -4.47
C ASN A 49 3.06 -13.71 -3.47
N LYS A 50 3.06 -14.99 -3.79
CA LYS A 50 2.47 -16.04 -2.94
C LYS A 50 3.04 -16.06 -1.52
N LYS A 51 4.31 -15.76 -1.36
CA LYS A 51 5.01 -15.75 -0.07
C LYS A 51 5.00 -14.37 0.61
N GLU A 52 4.49 -13.34 -0.07
CA GLU A 52 4.40 -11.98 0.46
C GLU A 52 3.10 -11.76 1.25
N TYR A 53 2.91 -10.56 1.74
CA TYR A 53 1.72 -10.23 2.53
C TYR A 53 0.45 -10.07 1.66
N PRO A 54 -0.66 -10.70 2.07
CA PRO A 54 -0.79 -11.73 3.10
C PRO A 54 -0.21 -13.08 2.63
N LYS A 55 0.58 -13.77 3.47
CA LYS A 55 1.20 -15.06 3.11
C LYS A 55 0.12 -16.14 2.93
N THR A 56 0.31 -17.03 1.95
CA THR A 56 -0.57 -18.18 1.74
C THR A 56 0.21 -19.46 1.44
N ILE A 57 -0.26 -20.56 2.00
CA ILE A 57 0.30 -21.89 1.74
C ILE A 57 -0.37 -22.48 0.49
N PHE A 58 -1.70 -22.36 0.39
CA PHE A 58 -2.50 -22.88 -0.72
C PHE A 58 -2.84 -21.75 -1.70
N SER A 59 -2.54 -21.97 -2.97
CA SER A 59 -2.85 -21.00 -4.01
C SER A 59 -4.31 -21.14 -4.48
N LYS A 60 -5.20 -20.31 -3.94
CA LYS A 60 -6.57 -20.13 -4.44
C LYS A 60 -6.77 -18.75 -5.10
N ILE A 61 -5.73 -18.27 -5.76
CA ILE A 61 -5.63 -16.87 -6.22
C ILE A 61 -6.68 -16.57 -7.28
N GLU A 62 -6.82 -17.44 -8.27
CA GLU A 62 -7.83 -17.28 -9.33
C GLU A 62 -9.26 -17.37 -8.78
N SER A 63 -9.53 -18.36 -7.94
CA SER A 63 -10.82 -18.51 -7.27
C SER A 63 -11.16 -17.27 -6.41
N ASN A 64 -10.19 -16.76 -5.67
CA ASN A 64 -10.37 -15.54 -4.87
C ASN A 64 -10.62 -14.30 -5.76
N PHE A 65 -9.88 -14.16 -6.86
CA PHE A 65 -10.08 -13.05 -7.81
C PHE A 65 -11.50 -13.06 -8.37
N ASN A 66 -11.93 -14.20 -8.89
CA ASN A 66 -13.27 -14.37 -9.47
C ASN A 66 -14.36 -14.16 -8.42
N ARG A 67 -14.16 -14.67 -7.20
CA ARG A 67 -15.08 -14.48 -6.07
C ARG A 67 -15.19 -13.01 -5.67
N LYS A 68 -14.07 -12.29 -5.56
CA LYS A 68 -14.05 -10.85 -5.26
C LYS A 68 -14.77 -10.05 -6.34
N ARG A 69 -14.47 -10.32 -7.61
CA ARG A 69 -15.14 -9.69 -8.75
C ARG A 69 -16.66 -9.87 -8.66
N LYS A 70 -17.13 -11.11 -8.42
CA LYS A 70 -18.57 -11.41 -8.28
C LYS A 70 -19.19 -10.69 -7.08
N ILE A 71 -18.47 -10.61 -5.97
CA ILE A 71 -19.00 -10.02 -4.73
C ILE A 71 -18.97 -8.49 -4.79
N PHE A 72 -17.85 -7.89 -5.21
CA PHE A 72 -17.59 -6.46 -5.07
C PHE A 72 -18.15 -5.60 -6.22
N CYS A 73 -18.33 -6.17 -7.42
CA CYS A 73 -18.95 -5.44 -8.52
C CYS A 73 -20.48 -5.39 -8.41
N GLY A 74 -21.09 -4.38 -9.06
CA GLY A 74 -22.55 -4.25 -9.18
C GLY A 74 -23.25 -3.86 -7.88
N VAL A 75 -22.62 -3.06 -7.04
CA VAL A 75 -23.24 -2.40 -5.88
C VAL A 75 -23.62 -0.98 -6.29
N GLU A 76 -24.91 -0.69 -6.34
CA GLU A 76 -25.42 0.64 -6.70
C GLU A 76 -25.14 1.67 -5.60
N ASN A 77 -25.08 2.95 -5.97
CA ASN A 77 -24.80 4.08 -5.07
C ASN A 77 -23.55 3.90 -4.21
N MET A 78 -22.48 3.32 -4.81
CA MET A 78 -21.18 3.14 -4.15
C MET A 78 -20.12 4.04 -4.79
N ILE A 79 -19.43 4.79 -3.93
CA ILE A 79 -18.26 5.59 -4.27
C ILE A 79 -17.04 4.95 -3.61
N LEU A 80 -15.95 4.81 -4.36
CA LEU A 80 -14.67 4.36 -3.81
C LEU A 80 -13.81 5.58 -3.46
N ILE A 81 -13.13 5.51 -2.33
CA ILE A 81 -12.14 6.51 -1.92
C ILE A 81 -10.77 5.87 -1.91
N THR A 82 -9.78 6.59 -2.43
CA THR A 82 -8.37 6.18 -2.40
C THR A 82 -7.50 7.30 -1.83
N PRO A 83 -6.43 6.99 -1.07
CA PRO A 83 -5.56 8.00 -0.46
C PRO A 83 -4.57 8.61 -1.44
N SER A 84 -4.57 8.19 -2.71
CA SER A 84 -3.62 8.70 -3.71
C SER A 84 -4.18 8.59 -5.12
N LYS A 85 -3.70 9.46 -6.01
CA LYS A 85 -3.96 9.40 -7.45
C LYS A 85 -3.45 8.08 -8.05
N TRP A 86 -2.33 7.56 -7.56
CA TRP A 86 -1.80 6.28 -8.00
C TRP A 86 -2.82 5.15 -7.76
N LEU A 87 -3.32 4.98 -6.53
CA LEU A 87 -4.27 3.91 -6.22
C LEU A 87 -5.60 4.09 -6.98
N LYS A 88 -6.07 5.33 -7.18
CA LYS A 88 -7.21 5.61 -8.08
C LYS A 88 -6.94 5.07 -9.48
N ASN A 89 -5.76 5.34 -10.04
CA ASN A 89 -5.39 4.85 -11.37
C ASN A 89 -5.41 3.32 -11.43
N GLU A 90 -4.87 2.64 -10.40
CA GLU A 90 -4.90 1.19 -10.32
C GLU A 90 -6.34 0.63 -10.25
N VAL A 91 -7.21 1.24 -9.45
CA VAL A 91 -8.64 0.87 -9.40
C VAL A 91 -9.30 0.98 -10.76
N ASN A 92 -9.01 2.04 -11.52
CA ASN A 92 -9.58 2.29 -12.86
C ASN A 92 -9.12 1.24 -13.90
N HIS A 93 -7.99 0.55 -13.68
CA HIS A 93 -7.54 -0.56 -14.51
C HIS A 93 -8.00 -1.94 -14.00
N SER A 94 -8.71 -1.98 -12.88
CA SER A 94 -9.19 -3.21 -12.26
C SER A 94 -10.64 -3.55 -12.64
N PHE A 95 -11.16 -4.66 -12.13
CA PHE A 95 -12.57 -4.99 -12.26
C PHE A 95 -13.51 -4.04 -11.49
N LEU A 96 -12.98 -3.14 -10.65
CA LEU A 96 -13.74 -2.10 -9.95
C LEU A 96 -13.88 -0.81 -10.75
N ARG A 97 -13.35 -0.73 -11.97
CA ARG A 97 -13.30 0.46 -12.83
C ARG A 97 -14.64 1.16 -13.10
N ASN A 98 -15.76 0.47 -12.92
CA ASN A 98 -17.08 1.03 -13.15
C ASN A 98 -17.62 1.88 -11.97
N TYR A 99 -16.89 1.90 -10.85
CA TYR A 99 -17.25 2.76 -9.72
C TYR A 99 -16.64 4.15 -9.90
N GLU A 100 -17.36 5.16 -9.41
CA GLU A 100 -16.78 6.48 -9.19
C GLU A 100 -15.67 6.36 -8.13
N VAL A 101 -14.48 6.94 -8.43
CA VAL A 101 -13.34 6.92 -7.51
C VAL A 101 -12.91 8.33 -7.19
N MET A 102 -12.97 8.69 -5.92
CA MET A 102 -12.49 9.96 -5.39
C MET A 102 -11.14 9.79 -4.72
N VAL A 103 -10.28 10.81 -4.83
CA VAL A 103 -9.01 10.85 -4.09
C VAL A 103 -9.19 11.73 -2.87
N ILE A 104 -9.05 11.13 -1.69
CA ILE A 104 -8.99 11.84 -0.42
C ILE A 104 -7.73 11.37 0.30
N ASN A 105 -6.71 12.25 0.36
CA ASN A 105 -5.45 11.91 1.01
C ASN A 105 -5.64 11.65 2.51
N ASN A 106 -4.78 10.78 3.07
CA ASN A 106 -4.79 10.55 4.51
C ASN A 106 -4.51 11.85 5.27
N GLY A 107 -5.26 12.07 6.31
CA GLY A 107 -5.04 13.19 7.22
C GLY A 107 -3.83 12.97 8.12
N VAL A 108 -3.25 14.07 8.57
CA VAL A 108 -2.19 14.07 9.58
C VAL A 108 -2.50 15.15 10.62
N ASP A 109 -2.25 14.85 11.89
CA ASP A 109 -2.39 15.85 12.95
C ASP A 109 -1.24 16.86 12.88
N THR A 110 -1.50 18.03 12.33
CA THR A 110 -0.51 19.11 12.16
C THR A 110 -0.12 19.79 13.48
N LYS A 111 -0.85 19.53 14.57
CA LYS A 111 -0.43 20.00 15.91
C LYS A 111 0.71 19.15 16.47
N VAL A 112 0.71 17.87 16.12
CA VAL A 112 1.76 16.91 16.52
C VAL A 112 2.88 16.88 15.48
N PHE A 113 2.55 16.73 14.20
CA PHE A 113 3.50 16.64 13.10
C PHE A 113 3.82 18.03 12.54
N LYS A 114 4.68 18.74 13.23
CA LYS A 114 5.17 20.06 12.84
C LYS A 114 6.68 20.17 13.04
N SER A 115 7.30 21.10 12.35
CA SER A 115 8.71 21.39 12.58
C SER A 115 8.91 21.90 14.02
N THR A 116 9.72 21.23 14.79
CA THR A 116 10.07 21.59 16.16
C THR A 116 11.59 21.54 16.35
N PRO A 117 12.18 22.45 17.12
CA PRO A 117 13.59 22.37 17.49
C PRO A 117 13.90 21.01 18.12
N SER A 118 15.03 20.44 17.74
CA SER A 118 15.46 19.13 18.23
C SER A 118 16.97 19.13 18.42
N ASN A 119 17.44 18.48 19.49
CA ASN A 119 18.85 18.28 19.78
C ASN A 119 19.36 16.89 19.32
N ILE A 120 18.62 16.22 18.44
CA ILE A 120 18.96 14.86 18.01
C ILE A 120 20.33 14.78 17.33
N LYS A 121 20.69 15.79 16.55
CA LYS A 121 22.00 15.85 15.91
C LYS A 121 23.13 15.91 16.95
N GLN A 122 22.99 16.76 17.97
CA GLN A 122 23.93 16.86 19.09
C GLN A 122 24.04 15.57 19.87
N LYS A 123 22.89 14.98 20.22
CA LYS A 123 22.83 13.71 20.96
C LYS A 123 23.61 12.56 20.29
N TYR A 124 23.70 12.57 18.95
CA TYR A 124 24.39 11.53 18.19
C TYR A 124 25.71 12.01 17.55
N ASN A 125 26.20 13.22 17.91
CA ASN A 125 27.43 13.81 17.37
C ASN A 125 27.45 13.85 15.83
N ILE A 126 26.36 14.33 15.24
CA ILE A 126 26.15 14.41 13.78
C ILE A 126 25.70 15.80 13.33
N GLU A 127 26.06 16.87 14.07
CA GLU A 127 25.64 18.25 13.80
C GLU A 127 26.03 18.68 12.40
N GLU A 128 27.27 18.40 12.02
CA GLU A 128 27.85 18.76 10.73
C GLU A 128 27.42 17.83 9.58
N LYS A 129 26.62 16.77 9.88
CA LYS A 129 26.22 15.82 8.87
C LYS A 129 24.89 16.17 8.20
N LYS A 130 24.79 15.91 6.91
CA LYS A 130 23.52 15.83 6.19
C LYS A 130 22.86 14.49 6.51
N VAL A 131 21.66 14.54 7.08
CA VAL A 131 20.96 13.31 7.51
C VAL A 131 20.02 12.83 6.41
N ILE A 132 20.15 11.55 6.05
CA ILE A 132 19.19 10.83 5.23
C ILE A 132 18.37 9.97 6.18
N LEU A 133 17.07 10.30 6.32
CA LEU A 133 16.18 9.66 7.26
C LEU A 133 15.31 8.61 6.54
N GLY A 134 15.31 7.39 7.05
CA GLY A 134 14.35 6.35 6.69
C GLY A 134 13.45 5.98 7.88
N VAL A 135 12.16 5.82 7.64
CA VAL A 135 11.19 5.44 8.68
C VAL A 135 10.35 4.27 8.20
N ALA A 136 10.32 3.18 8.96
CA ALA A 136 9.45 2.04 8.71
C ALA A 136 9.10 1.37 10.06
N SER A 137 7.90 0.80 10.18
CA SER A 137 7.55 0.01 11.38
C SER A 137 8.42 -1.24 11.49
N VAL A 138 8.64 -1.92 10.36
CA VAL A 138 9.54 -3.06 10.21
C VAL A 138 10.27 -2.89 8.89
N TRP A 139 11.59 -3.06 8.91
CA TRP A 139 12.43 -2.99 7.72
C TRP A 139 12.49 -4.35 7.02
N ASP A 140 12.20 -4.36 5.74
CA ASP A 140 12.29 -5.51 4.84
C ASP A 140 12.78 -5.07 3.45
N LYS A 141 12.97 -6.03 2.53
CA LYS A 141 13.38 -5.75 1.14
C LYS A 141 12.42 -4.80 0.43
N ARG A 142 11.12 -4.94 0.66
CA ARG A 142 10.08 -4.10 0.05
C ARG A 142 10.15 -2.66 0.55
N LYS A 143 10.62 -2.45 1.78
CA LYS A 143 10.84 -1.12 2.38
C LYS A 143 12.19 -0.51 1.99
N GLY A 144 12.99 -1.24 1.23
CA GLY A 144 14.26 -0.73 0.69
C GLY A 144 15.42 -0.76 1.68
N LEU A 145 15.43 -1.64 2.67
CA LEU A 145 16.56 -1.77 3.59
C LEU A 145 17.89 -2.00 2.84
N ASP A 146 17.88 -2.91 1.85
CA ASP A 146 19.06 -3.21 1.05
C ASP A 146 19.57 -1.95 0.32
N THR A 147 18.65 -1.09 -0.16
CA THR A 147 18.99 0.19 -0.80
C THR A 147 19.71 1.14 0.16
N PHE A 148 19.25 1.23 1.42
CA PHE A 148 19.94 2.04 2.44
C PHE A 148 21.31 1.48 2.79
N ILE A 149 21.45 0.15 2.86
CA ILE A 149 22.75 -0.53 3.10
C ILE A 149 23.70 -0.24 1.96
N ASP A 150 23.28 -0.36 0.70
CA ASP A 150 24.12 -0.09 -0.45
C ASP A 150 24.45 1.41 -0.57
N LEU A 151 23.49 2.28 -0.27
CA LEU A 151 23.75 3.71 -0.24
C LEU A 151 24.81 4.06 0.80
N SER A 152 24.80 3.41 1.99
CA SER A 152 25.77 3.69 3.05
C SER A 152 27.22 3.39 2.67
N LYS A 153 27.45 2.46 1.72
CA LYS A 153 28.78 2.11 1.22
C LYS A 153 29.38 3.16 0.26
N ASN A 154 28.49 3.97 -0.35
CA ASN A 154 28.86 4.89 -1.43
C ASN A 154 28.74 6.39 -1.03
N LEU A 155 28.22 6.68 0.15
CA LEU A 155 28.08 8.07 0.64
C LEU A 155 29.40 8.59 1.18
N SER A 156 29.66 9.89 0.91
CA SER A 156 30.76 10.60 1.55
C SER A 156 30.54 10.75 3.06
N SER A 157 31.62 11.05 3.75
CA SER A 157 31.59 11.29 5.21
C SER A 157 30.67 12.42 5.65
N ASP A 158 30.23 13.30 4.73
CA ASP A 158 29.33 14.44 5.01
C ASP A 158 27.89 13.99 5.30
N TYR A 159 27.57 12.74 4.99
CA TYR A 159 26.22 12.20 5.17
C TYR A 159 26.16 11.23 6.34
N LYS A 160 24.99 11.13 6.95
CA LYS A 160 24.62 10.12 7.93
C LYS A 160 23.25 9.54 7.62
N ILE A 161 23.16 8.22 7.47
CA ILE A 161 21.88 7.53 7.36
C ILE A 161 21.37 7.23 8.77
N VAL A 162 20.11 7.57 9.02
CA VAL A 162 19.38 7.27 10.26
C VAL A 162 18.13 6.51 9.90
N LEU A 163 18.00 5.29 10.40
CA LEU A 163 16.83 4.45 10.21
C LEU A 163 16.05 4.32 11.50
N ILE A 164 14.74 4.57 11.44
CA ILE A 164 13.82 4.40 12.56
C ILE A 164 12.92 3.20 12.26
N GLY A 165 12.79 2.29 13.20
CA GLY A 165 11.96 1.09 13.11
C GLY A 165 12.69 -0.16 13.57
N LEU A 166 11.99 -1.30 13.52
CA LEU A 166 12.52 -2.60 13.92
C LEU A 166 13.16 -3.30 12.71
N SER A 167 14.27 -4.01 12.95
CA SER A 167 14.81 -5.03 12.04
C SER A 167 14.28 -6.41 12.46
N ASN A 168 13.94 -7.24 11.48
CA ASN A 168 13.73 -8.67 11.71
C ASN A 168 15.07 -9.38 11.83
#